data_dc8816be613c11daaf0d23adbd2316bd
#
_entry.id   dc8816be613c11daaf0d23adbd2316bd
#
_cell.length_a   1.000
_cell.length_b   1.000
_cell.length_c   1.000
_cell.angle_alpha   90.00
_cell.angle_beta   90.00
_cell.angle_gamma   90.00
#
_symmetry.space_group_name_H-M   'P 1'
#
loop_
_entity.id
_entity.type
_entity.pdbx_description
1 polymer ?
#
loop_
_entity_poly.entity_id
_entity_poly.type
_entity_poly.pdbx_seq_one_letter_code
_entity_poly.pdbx_strand_id
1 'polypeptide(L)'
;MIFVLIGISAHPVWIGLLFAYFFGFKAGLFPITGYCDFFSPTGDCGGPVQWAYHLILPWATFAILFAALYVRMIRANVMEALGEDYVRTARAKGAPEWLVMRSHVLRNALLPVVTMLGMDIGVALGGAIFTESVYGLQGLGKTAVNAIETFDLPTTQGVVVFATLCIIVFNLVVDTLYAWIDPRIRLT
;
A
#
# COMPACT_ATOMS: atom_id res chain seq x y z
N MET A 1 7.43 -14.42 -12.38
CA MET A 1 7.29 -15.16 -11.11
C MET A 1 8.50 -14.96 -10.18
N ILE A 2 9.75 -15.00 -10.67
CA ILE A 2 10.97 -14.80 -9.87
C ILE A 2 10.99 -13.43 -9.17
N PHE A 3 10.65 -12.34 -9.86
CA PHE A 3 10.58 -10.99 -9.27
C PHE A 3 9.59 -10.88 -8.11
N VAL A 4 8.45 -11.58 -8.19
CA VAL A 4 7.44 -11.61 -7.11
C VAL A 4 7.99 -12.35 -5.89
N LEU A 5 8.72 -13.44 -6.09
CA LEU A 5 9.35 -14.20 -4.99
C LEU A 5 10.46 -13.38 -4.31
N ILE A 6 11.28 -12.68 -5.08
CA ILE A 6 12.31 -11.79 -4.54
C ILE A 6 11.67 -10.64 -3.75
N GLY A 7 10.61 -10.02 -4.28
CA GLY A 7 9.89 -8.93 -3.60
C GLY A 7 9.26 -9.33 -2.27
N ILE A 8 8.71 -10.55 -2.18
CA ILE A 8 8.09 -11.06 -0.93
C ILE A 8 9.16 -11.44 0.10
N SER A 9 10.32 -11.93 -0.35
CA SER A 9 11.39 -12.40 0.53
C SER A 9 12.32 -11.28 1.01
N ALA A 10 12.30 -10.13 0.36
CA ALA A 10 13.20 -9.03 0.66
C ALA A 10 12.61 -8.13 1.74
N HIS A 11 13.41 -7.82 2.76
CA HIS A 11 13.03 -6.87 3.80
C HIS A 11 12.93 -5.44 3.23
N PRO A 12 11.94 -4.61 3.64
CA PRO A 12 11.75 -3.23 3.17
C PRO A 12 13.01 -2.38 3.21
N VAL A 13 13.78 -2.48 4.28
CA VAL A 13 15.04 -1.75 4.47
C VAL A 13 16.06 -2.10 3.37
N TRP A 14 16.16 -3.38 3.01
CA TRP A 14 17.12 -3.82 1.99
C TRP A 14 16.76 -3.27 0.60
N ILE A 15 15.49 -3.34 0.20
CA ILE A 15 15.03 -2.76 -1.07
C ILE A 15 15.22 -1.25 -1.07
N GLY A 16 14.87 -0.58 0.03
CA GLY A 16 15.03 0.87 0.18
C GLY A 16 16.48 1.30 0.04
N LEU A 17 17.42 0.61 0.70
CA LEU A 17 18.86 0.89 0.59
C LEU A 17 19.41 0.63 -0.82
N LEU A 18 18.96 -0.43 -1.50
CA LEU A 18 19.34 -0.68 -2.89
C LEU A 18 18.85 0.45 -3.81
N PHE A 19 17.63 0.92 -3.64
CA PHE A 19 17.09 2.02 -4.43
C PHE A 19 17.82 3.33 -4.15
N ALA A 20 18.09 3.64 -2.88
CA ALA A 20 18.89 4.79 -2.49
C ALA A 20 20.29 4.73 -3.11
N TYR A 21 20.94 3.55 -3.12
CA TYR A 21 22.26 3.37 -3.70
C TYR A 21 22.25 3.48 -5.23
N PHE A 22 21.39 2.72 -5.92
CA PHE A 22 21.42 2.69 -7.39
C PHE A 22 20.85 3.96 -8.02
N PHE A 23 19.69 4.41 -7.59
CA PHE A 23 19.00 5.55 -8.20
C PHE A 23 19.39 6.90 -7.57
N GLY A 24 19.67 6.91 -6.28
CA GLY A 24 20.10 8.13 -5.59
C GLY A 24 21.60 8.37 -5.76
N PHE A 25 22.44 7.46 -5.26
CA PHE A 25 23.88 7.69 -5.22
C PHE A 25 24.58 7.44 -6.57
N LYS A 26 24.38 6.26 -7.19
CA LYS A 26 25.12 5.89 -8.40
C LYS A 26 24.62 6.58 -9.66
N ALA A 27 23.31 6.69 -9.83
CA ALA A 27 22.69 7.33 -10.99
C ALA A 27 22.46 8.83 -10.79
N GLY A 28 22.41 9.33 -9.54
CA GLY A 28 22.15 10.73 -9.23
C GLY A 28 20.78 11.24 -9.70
N LEU A 29 19.82 10.32 -9.90
CA LEU A 29 18.51 10.65 -10.48
C LEU A 29 17.54 11.20 -9.45
N PHE A 30 17.63 10.78 -8.19
CA PHE A 30 16.69 11.14 -7.13
C PHE A 30 17.42 11.44 -5.83
N PRO A 31 16.89 12.36 -5.00
CA PRO A 31 17.44 12.62 -3.68
C PRO A 31 17.28 11.38 -2.79
N ILE A 32 18.35 11.07 -2.03
CA ILE A 32 18.37 9.88 -1.14
C ILE A 32 17.60 10.16 0.14
N THR A 33 17.75 11.37 0.68
CA THR A 33 17.16 11.79 1.94
C THR A 33 16.63 13.21 1.83
N GLY A 34 15.71 13.55 2.71
CA GLY A 34 15.14 14.89 2.79
C GLY A 34 13.66 14.91 2.42
N TYR A 35 13.04 16.01 2.78
CA TYR A 35 11.63 16.28 2.56
C TYR A 35 11.45 17.73 2.15
N CYS A 36 10.61 17.98 1.16
CA CYS A 36 10.22 19.32 0.73
C CYS A 36 8.75 19.57 1.05
N ASP A 37 8.44 20.76 1.53
CA ASP A 37 7.06 21.10 1.87
C ASP A 37 6.19 21.28 0.61
N PHE A 38 4.98 20.75 0.67
CA PHE A 38 4.02 20.85 -0.44
C PHE A 38 3.46 22.28 -0.59
N PHE A 39 3.11 22.92 0.54
CA PHE A 39 2.40 24.21 0.56
C PHE A 39 3.27 25.44 0.84
N SER A 40 4.40 25.27 1.48
CA SER A 40 5.26 26.38 1.90
C SER A 40 6.68 26.20 1.36
N PRO A 41 6.95 26.69 0.14
CA PRO A 41 8.31 26.67 -0.37
C PRO A 41 9.20 27.59 0.47
N THR A 42 10.04 27.01 1.32
CA THR A 42 11.07 27.69 2.08
C THR A 42 12.43 27.41 1.46
N GLY A 43 13.02 28.44 0.82
CA GLY A 43 14.33 28.31 0.17
C GLY A 43 14.27 27.54 -1.17
N ASP A 44 15.31 26.74 -1.46
CA ASP A 44 15.44 25.99 -2.72
C ASP A 44 14.55 24.73 -2.80
N CYS A 45 13.79 24.43 -1.76
CA CYS A 45 12.98 23.23 -1.63
C CYS A 45 11.53 23.59 -1.34
N GLY A 46 10.64 23.38 -2.33
CA GLY A 46 9.21 23.60 -2.14
C GLY A 46 8.38 23.44 -3.41
N GLY A 47 7.09 23.24 -3.18
CA GLY A 47 6.09 23.01 -4.22
C GLY A 47 5.83 21.53 -4.55
N PRO A 48 4.72 21.25 -5.25
CA PRO A 48 4.24 19.89 -5.46
C PRO A 48 5.21 19.01 -6.27
N VAL A 49 5.97 19.62 -7.19
CA VAL A 49 6.92 18.89 -8.03
C VAL A 49 8.12 18.40 -7.23
N GLN A 50 8.72 19.25 -6.42
CA GLN A 50 9.88 18.88 -5.61
C GLN A 50 9.47 17.96 -4.46
N TRP A 51 8.31 18.17 -3.87
CA TRP A 51 7.72 17.26 -2.91
C TRP A 51 7.58 15.83 -3.50
N ALA A 52 6.96 15.73 -4.67
CA ALA A 52 6.83 14.43 -5.35
C ALA A 52 8.18 13.82 -5.72
N TYR A 53 9.14 14.63 -6.17
CA TYR A 53 10.48 14.19 -6.55
C TYR A 53 11.25 13.54 -5.39
N HIS A 54 11.12 14.07 -4.17
CA HIS A 54 11.73 13.50 -2.97
C HIS A 54 11.02 12.22 -2.50
N LEU A 55 9.74 12.04 -2.87
CA LEU A 55 8.96 10.87 -2.46
C LEU A 55 8.98 9.72 -3.49
N ILE A 56 9.58 9.89 -4.68
CA ILE A 56 9.60 8.84 -5.71
C ILE A 56 10.27 7.56 -5.19
N LEU A 57 11.44 7.64 -4.57
CA LEU A 57 12.14 6.46 -4.04
C LEU A 57 11.38 5.79 -2.89
N PRO A 58 10.89 6.51 -1.87
CA PRO A 58 10.01 5.96 -0.85
C PRO A 58 8.76 5.28 -1.45
N TRP A 59 8.07 5.94 -2.38
CA TRP A 59 6.88 5.37 -3.03
C TRP A 59 7.21 4.13 -3.84
N ALA A 60 8.30 4.12 -4.60
CA ALA A 60 8.72 2.98 -5.39
C ALA A 60 9.05 1.77 -4.49
N THR A 61 9.75 2.01 -3.37
CA THR A 61 10.08 0.96 -2.39
C THR A 61 8.80 0.36 -1.81
N PHE A 62 7.87 1.22 -1.38
CA PHE A 62 6.60 0.80 -0.82
C PHE A 62 5.74 0.05 -1.85
N ALA A 63 5.63 0.61 -3.07
CA ALA A 63 4.85 0.02 -4.14
C ALA A 63 5.34 -1.38 -4.54
N ILE A 64 6.64 -1.61 -4.63
CA ILE A 64 7.19 -2.92 -5.01
C ILE A 64 6.88 -3.99 -3.96
N LEU A 65 7.00 -3.64 -2.67
CA LEU A 65 6.68 -4.55 -1.57
C LEU A 65 5.22 -5.00 -1.61
N PHE A 66 4.30 -4.03 -1.72
CA PHE A 66 2.87 -4.32 -1.77
C PHE A 66 2.48 -4.97 -3.10
N ALA A 67 3.02 -4.52 -4.25
CA ALA A 67 2.71 -5.09 -5.54
C ALA A 67 3.01 -6.59 -5.61
N ALA A 68 4.13 -7.05 -5.03
CA ALA A 68 4.49 -8.46 -4.99
C ALA A 68 3.42 -9.31 -4.26
N LEU A 69 2.94 -8.81 -3.12
CA LEU A 69 1.90 -9.46 -2.32
C LEU A 69 0.55 -9.46 -3.04
N TYR A 70 0.13 -8.29 -3.57
CA TYR A 70 -1.14 -8.13 -4.28
C TYR A 70 -1.21 -8.96 -5.57
N VAL A 71 -0.14 -9.00 -6.36
CA VAL A 71 -0.08 -9.81 -7.58
C VAL A 71 -0.31 -11.29 -7.27
N ARG A 72 0.33 -11.80 -6.21
CA ARG A 72 0.14 -13.19 -5.78
C ARG A 72 -1.30 -13.45 -5.35
N MET A 73 -1.88 -12.57 -4.54
CA MET A 73 -3.24 -12.71 -4.02
C MET A 73 -4.28 -12.61 -5.13
N ILE A 74 -4.18 -11.59 -6.00
CA ILE A 74 -5.10 -11.41 -7.14
C ILE A 74 -5.06 -12.65 -8.04
N ARG A 75 -3.85 -13.17 -8.33
CA ARG A 75 -3.73 -14.38 -9.14
C ARG A 75 -4.42 -15.59 -8.49
N ALA A 76 -4.24 -15.80 -7.19
CA ALA A 76 -4.89 -16.89 -6.47
C ALA A 76 -6.41 -16.79 -6.55
N ASN A 77 -6.95 -15.62 -6.22
CA ASN A 77 -8.40 -15.37 -6.24
C ASN A 77 -9.00 -15.50 -7.65
N VAL A 78 -8.29 -15.05 -8.68
CA VAL A 78 -8.73 -15.20 -10.08
C VAL A 78 -8.75 -16.67 -10.49
N MET A 79 -7.72 -17.44 -10.11
CA MET A 79 -7.69 -18.88 -10.42
C MET A 79 -8.80 -19.65 -9.72
N GLU A 80 -9.13 -19.31 -8.49
CA GLU A 80 -10.25 -19.87 -7.74
C GLU A 80 -11.58 -19.51 -8.40
N ALA A 81 -11.82 -18.23 -8.67
CA ALA A 81 -13.03 -17.75 -9.32
C ALA A 81 -13.28 -18.38 -10.71
N LEU A 82 -12.23 -18.68 -11.48
CA LEU A 82 -12.35 -19.35 -12.78
C LEU A 82 -12.87 -20.79 -12.68
N GLY A 83 -12.70 -21.44 -11.53
CA GLY A 83 -13.19 -22.78 -11.24
C GLY A 83 -14.67 -22.85 -10.86
N GLU A 84 -15.29 -21.73 -10.54
CA GLU A 84 -16.64 -21.64 -10.01
C GLU A 84 -17.74 -21.93 -11.04
N ASP A 85 -18.85 -22.50 -10.58
CA ASP A 85 -19.98 -22.93 -11.42
C ASP A 85 -20.68 -21.77 -12.14
N TYR A 86 -20.69 -20.56 -11.56
CA TYR A 86 -21.27 -19.39 -12.23
C TYR A 86 -20.48 -18.99 -13.48
N VAL A 87 -19.15 -19.21 -13.50
CA VAL A 87 -18.31 -18.96 -14.67
C VAL A 87 -18.60 -19.98 -15.76
N ARG A 88 -18.72 -21.27 -15.39
CA ARG A 88 -19.13 -22.33 -16.32
C ARG A 88 -20.50 -22.05 -16.94
N THR A 89 -21.44 -21.64 -16.11
CA THR A 89 -22.80 -21.27 -16.57
C THR A 89 -22.79 -20.09 -17.54
N ALA A 90 -21.98 -19.05 -17.25
CA ALA A 90 -21.85 -17.89 -18.15
C ALA A 90 -21.28 -18.30 -19.51
N ARG A 91 -20.26 -19.16 -19.55
CA ARG A 91 -19.68 -19.71 -20.77
C ARG A 91 -20.68 -20.57 -21.55
N ALA A 92 -21.44 -21.42 -20.84
CA ALA A 92 -22.48 -22.26 -21.45
C ALA A 92 -23.61 -21.44 -22.11
N LYS A 93 -23.89 -20.23 -21.60
CA LYS A 93 -24.82 -19.26 -22.19
C LYS A 93 -24.24 -18.49 -23.39
N GLY A 94 -23.01 -18.80 -23.81
CA GLY A 94 -22.38 -18.16 -24.96
C GLY A 94 -21.81 -16.77 -24.68
N ALA A 95 -21.61 -16.38 -23.43
CA ALA A 95 -21.00 -15.11 -23.09
C ALA A 95 -19.53 -15.05 -23.60
N PRO A 96 -19.09 -13.95 -24.25
CA PRO A 96 -17.72 -13.81 -24.71
C PRO A 96 -16.75 -13.79 -23.51
N GLU A 97 -15.55 -14.36 -23.66
CA GLU A 97 -14.58 -14.57 -22.59
C GLU A 97 -14.21 -13.26 -21.88
N TRP A 98 -14.12 -12.14 -22.63
CA TRP A 98 -13.91 -10.81 -22.06
C TRP A 98 -15.00 -10.42 -21.05
N LEU A 99 -16.28 -10.68 -21.37
CA LEU A 99 -17.39 -10.36 -20.48
C LEU A 99 -17.38 -11.26 -19.24
N VAL A 100 -17.07 -12.55 -19.43
CA VAL A 100 -16.91 -13.52 -18.34
C VAL A 100 -15.81 -13.05 -17.40
N MET A 101 -14.64 -12.69 -17.93
CA MET A 101 -13.50 -12.24 -17.13
C MET A 101 -13.84 -10.98 -16.34
N ARG A 102 -14.36 -9.95 -17.01
CA ARG A 102 -14.61 -8.64 -16.38
C ARG A 102 -15.77 -8.65 -15.39
N SER A 103 -16.91 -9.26 -15.77
CA SER A 103 -18.16 -9.14 -15.00
C SER A 103 -18.33 -10.24 -13.94
N HIS A 104 -17.76 -11.42 -14.18
CA HIS A 104 -17.96 -12.55 -13.29
C HIS A 104 -16.70 -12.91 -12.50
N VAL A 105 -15.52 -12.95 -13.14
CA VAL A 105 -14.29 -13.38 -12.47
C VAL A 105 -13.67 -12.24 -11.68
N LEU A 106 -13.29 -11.13 -12.35
CA LEU A 106 -12.58 -10.02 -11.69
C LEU A 106 -13.41 -9.37 -10.59
N ARG A 107 -14.69 -9.19 -10.81
CA ARG A 107 -15.57 -8.58 -9.81
C ARG A 107 -15.54 -9.34 -8.48
N ASN A 108 -15.60 -10.66 -8.52
CA ASN A 108 -15.59 -11.49 -7.31
C ASN A 108 -14.17 -11.67 -6.76
N ALA A 109 -13.16 -11.86 -7.64
CA ALA A 109 -11.77 -12.03 -7.23
C ALA A 109 -11.16 -10.78 -6.57
N LEU A 110 -11.67 -9.58 -6.87
CA LEU A 110 -11.18 -8.33 -6.30
C LEU A 110 -11.77 -7.99 -4.92
N LEU A 111 -12.84 -8.64 -4.51
CA LEU A 111 -13.45 -8.37 -3.20
C LEU A 111 -12.45 -8.53 -2.04
N PRO A 112 -11.73 -9.66 -1.87
CA PRO A 112 -10.74 -9.80 -0.81
C PRO A 112 -9.57 -8.81 -0.94
N VAL A 113 -9.25 -8.39 -2.18
CA VAL A 113 -8.18 -7.42 -2.46
C VAL A 113 -8.52 -6.05 -1.89
N VAL A 114 -9.77 -5.60 -2.07
CA VAL A 114 -10.25 -4.31 -1.54
C VAL A 114 -10.21 -4.29 -0.02
N THR A 115 -10.56 -5.41 0.63
CA THR A 115 -10.47 -5.53 2.10
C THR A 115 -9.04 -5.38 2.59
N MET A 116 -8.11 -6.15 2.01
CA MET A 116 -6.70 -6.04 2.39
C MET A 116 -6.14 -4.64 2.14
N LEU A 117 -6.50 -4.02 1.01
CA LEU A 117 -6.05 -2.68 0.67
C LEU A 117 -6.50 -1.66 1.71
N GLY A 118 -7.70 -1.77 2.24
CA GLY A 118 -8.18 -0.89 3.30
C GLY A 118 -7.41 -1.07 4.61
N MET A 119 -7.14 -2.32 5.00
CA MET A 119 -6.30 -2.61 6.17
C MET A 119 -4.88 -2.07 5.98
N ASP A 120 -4.28 -2.30 4.81
CA ASP A 120 -2.91 -1.86 4.51
C ASP A 120 -2.79 -0.34 4.47
N ILE A 121 -3.79 0.39 3.96
CA ILE A 121 -3.82 1.85 4.01
C ILE A 121 -3.90 2.32 5.47
N GLY A 122 -4.74 1.70 6.29
CA GLY A 122 -4.83 2.01 7.72
C GLY A 122 -3.49 1.85 8.44
N VAL A 123 -2.80 0.73 8.19
CA VAL A 123 -1.46 0.46 8.74
C VAL A 123 -0.43 1.44 8.19
N ALA A 124 -0.45 1.74 6.90
CA ALA A 124 0.48 2.68 6.27
C ALA A 124 0.36 4.10 6.82
N LEU A 125 -0.86 4.54 7.15
CA LEU A 125 -1.10 5.83 7.79
C LEU A 125 -0.64 5.87 9.25
N GLY A 126 -0.61 4.70 9.91
CA GLY A 126 -0.02 4.56 11.24
C GLY A 126 1.51 4.72 11.27
N GLY A 127 2.15 4.66 10.11
CA GLY A 127 3.58 4.92 9.94
C GLY A 127 4.33 3.78 9.24
N ALA A 128 5.00 4.13 8.17
CA ALA A 128 5.88 3.23 7.44
C ALA A 128 7.32 3.29 8.01
N ILE A 129 7.50 2.86 9.25
CA ILE A 129 8.73 3.03 10.06
C ILE A 129 10.00 2.74 9.26
N PHE A 130 10.05 1.61 8.55
CA PHE A 130 11.24 1.21 7.81
C PHE A 130 11.55 2.15 6.64
N THR A 131 10.52 2.54 5.86
CA THR A 131 10.68 3.45 4.74
C THR A 131 11.04 4.85 5.22
N GLU A 132 10.38 5.34 6.27
CA GLU A 132 10.67 6.63 6.89
C GLU A 132 12.10 6.69 7.42
N SER A 133 12.58 5.62 8.04
CA SER A 133 13.94 5.54 8.59
C SER A 133 15.01 5.50 7.49
N VAL A 134 14.81 4.72 6.41
CA VAL A 134 15.77 4.60 5.31
C VAL A 134 15.94 5.92 4.56
N TYR A 135 14.83 6.63 4.30
CA TYR A 135 14.84 7.88 3.53
C TYR A 135 14.90 9.14 4.39
N GLY A 136 15.00 8.99 5.71
CA GLY A 136 15.10 10.12 6.63
C GLY A 136 13.84 11.00 6.69
N LEU A 137 12.67 10.44 6.35
CA LEU A 137 11.41 11.16 6.37
C LEU A 137 10.94 11.38 7.81
N GLN A 138 10.34 12.55 8.05
CA GLN A 138 9.73 12.88 9.34
C GLN A 138 8.26 12.43 9.32
N GLY A 139 8.04 11.12 9.59
CA GLY A 139 6.71 10.53 9.63
C GLY A 139 6.33 10.07 11.03
N LEU A 140 5.12 9.51 11.13
CA LEU A 140 4.58 8.99 12.41
C LEU A 140 5.38 7.81 12.94
N GLY A 141 5.86 6.93 12.05
CA GLY A 141 6.64 5.78 12.43
C GLY A 141 7.99 6.18 13.05
N LYS A 142 8.71 7.10 12.43
CA LYS A 142 9.95 7.64 12.99
C LYS A 142 9.73 8.39 14.30
N THR A 143 8.63 9.15 14.39
CA THR A 143 8.24 9.83 15.63
C THR A 143 7.99 8.84 16.76
N ALA A 144 7.31 7.72 16.48
CA ALA A 144 7.10 6.66 17.44
C ALA A 144 8.41 6.04 17.93
N VAL A 145 9.34 5.73 17.01
CA VAL A 145 10.65 5.16 17.37
C VAL A 145 11.43 6.13 18.26
N ASN A 146 11.53 7.39 17.87
CA ASN A 146 12.22 8.41 18.67
C ASN A 146 11.58 8.58 20.06
N ALA A 147 10.25 8.57 20.15
CA ALA A 147 9.55 8.65 21.44
C ALA A 147 9.83 7.45 22.35
N ILE A 148 9.94 6.24 21.78
CA ILE A 148 10.30 5.03 22.52
C ILE A 148 11.76 5.12 23.03
N GLU A 149 12.68 5.56 22.18
CA GLU A 149 14.11 5.69 22.56
C GLU A 149 14.33 6.76 23.63
N THR A 150 13.52 7.82 23.64
CA THR A 150 13.58 8.91 24.65
C THR A 150 12.68 8.66 25.86
N PHE A 151 11.99 7.52 25.92
CA PHE A 151 11.02 7.19 26.98
C PHE A 151 9.87 8.22 27.09
N ASP A 152 9.51 8.87 26.00
CA ASP A 152 8.39 9.81 25.94
C ASP A 152 7.06 9.04 25.79
N LEU A 153 6.49 8.65 26.93
CA LEU A 153 5.22 7.91 26.98
C LEU A 153 4.04 8.68 26.40
N PRO A 154 3.85 9.99 26.67
CA PRO A 154 2.75 10.76 26.08
C PRO A 154 2.76 10.73 24.53
N THR A 155 3.92 10.98 23.92
CA THR A 155 4.06 10.96 22.46
C THR A 155 3.84 9.56 21.89
N THR A 156 4.40 8.52 22.55
CA THR A 156 4.18 7.12 22.13
C THR A 156 2.70 6.75 22.17
N GLN A 157 1.99 7.09 23.25
CA GLN A 157 0.56 6.84 23.37
C GLN A 157 -0.24 7.61 22.32
N GLY A 158 0.11 8.88 22.06
CA GLY A 158 -0.53 9.70 21.03
C GLY A 158 -0.43 9.08 19.63
N VAL A 159 0.75 8.62 19.25
CA VAL A 159 0.96 7.95 17.95
C VAL A 159 0.16 6.64 17.86
N VAL A 160 0.15 5.81 18.92
CA VAL A 160 -0.62 4.56 18.94
C VAL A 160 -2.12 4.81 18.81
N VAL A 161 -2.65 5.77 19.56
CA VAL A 161 -4.08 6.14 19.48
C VAL A 161 -4.42 6.64 18.08
N PHE A 162 -3.59 7.51 17.51
CA PHE A 162 -3.82 8.04 16.15
C PHE A 162 -3.77 6.93 15.10
N ALA A 163 -2.77 6.04 15.14
CA ALA A 163 -2.66 4.91 14.23
C ALA A 163 -3.88 3.98 14.33
N THR A 164 -4.33 3.70 15.55
CA THR A 164 -5.53 2.87 15.80
C THR A 164 -6.77 3.52 15.22
N LEU A 165 -6.95 4.82 15.41
CA LEU A 165 -8.08 5.56 14.82
C LEU A 165 -8.05 5.51 13.29
N CYS A 166 -6.88 5.68 12.67
CA CYS A 166 -6.73 5.53 11.23
C CYS A 166 -7.18 4.14 10.75
N ILE A 167 -6.72 3.08 11.41
CA ILE A 167 -7.09 1.70 11.07
C ILE A 167 -8.62 1.50 11.19
N ILE A 168 -9.24 1.97 12.27
CA ILE A 168 -10.69 1.85 12.47
C ILE A 168 -11.46 2.60 11.37
N VAL A 169 -11.07 3.84 11.09
CA VAL A 169 -11.74 4.66 10.07
C VAL A 169 -11.63 4.04 8.68
N PHE A 170 -10.42 3.56 8.30
CA PHE A 170 -10.24 2.93 7.00
C PHE A 170 -10.96 1.60 6.88
N ASN A 171 -10.99 0.79 7.93
CA ASN A 171 -11.81 -0.43 7.94
C ASN A 171 -13.30 -0.10 7.77
N LEU A 172 -13.81 0.91 8.47
CA LEU A 172 -15.20 1.34 8.31
C LEU A 172 -15.50 1.83 6.88
N VAL A 173 -14.58 2.58 6.28
CA VAL A 173 -14.70 3.01 4.86
C VAL A 173 -14.75 1.80 3.94
N VAL A 174 -13.86 0.83 4.14
CA VAL A 174 -13.83 -0.40 3.33
C VAL A 174 -15.11 -1.22 3.49
N ASP A 175 -15.60 -1.40 4.71
CA ASP A 175 -16.85 -2.12 4.98
C ASP A 175 -18.03 -1.43 4.30
N THR A 176 -18.05 -0.09 4.33
CA THR A 176 -19.06 0.71 3.64
C THR A 176 -18.97 0.55 2.11
N LEU A 177 -17.75 0.56 1.55
CA LEU A 177 -17.53 0.30 0.13
C LEU A 177 -17.96 -1.13 -0.26
N TYR A 178 -17.72 -2.10 0.62
CA TYR A 178 -18.16 -3.47 0.41
C TYR A 178 -19.68 -3.57 0.29
N ALA A 179 -20.40 -2.95 1.23
CA ALA A 179 -21.87 -2.93 1.21
C ALA A 179 -22.43 -2.26 -0.06
N TRP A 180 -21.67 -1.33 -0.66
CA TRP A 180 -22.05 -0.66 -1.91
C TRP A 180 -21.73 -1.48 -3.15
N ILE A 181 -20.59 -2.22 -3.17
CA ILE A 181 -20.15 -3.06 -4.29
C ILE A 181 -20.95 -4.36 -4.37
N ASP A 182 -21.27 -4.97 -3.23
CA ASP A 182 -22.08 -6.19 -3.14
C ASP A 182 -23.30 -6.01 -2.24
N PRO A 183 -24.44 -5.55 -2.82
CA PRO A 183 -25.68 -5.35 -2.06
C PRO A 183 -26.31 -6.64 -1.53
N ARG A 184 -25.73 -7.81 -1.80
CA ARG A 184 -26.18 -9.11 -1.28
C ARG A 184 -25.71 -9.35 0.15
N ILE A 185 -24.65 -8.68 0.59
CA ILE A 185 -24.18 -8.71 1.98
C ILE A 185 -25.01 -7.66 2.75
N ARG A 186 -26.25 -7.99 3.08
CA ARG A 186 -27.01 -7.20 4.06
C ARG A 186 -26.44 -7.53 5.42
N LEU A 187 -26.00 -6.49 6.12
CA LEU A 187 -25.70 -6.55 7.55
C LEU A 187 -26.97 -7.05 8.27
N THR A 188 -26.99 -8.31 8.67
CA THR A 188 -27.93 -8.86 9.64
C THR A 188 -27.36 -8.69 11.03
#